data_38f0ab646dbe5adf3815f1d05bfd46f2
#
_entry.id   38f0ab646dbe5adf3815f1d05bfd46f2
#
_cell.length_a   1.000
_cell.length_b   1.000
_cell.length_c   1.000
_cell.angle_alpha   90.00
_cell.angle_beta   90.00
_cell.angle_gamma   90.00
#
_symmetry.space_group_name_H-M   'P 1'
#
loop_
_entity.id
_entity.type
_entity.pdbx_description
1 polymer ?
#
loop_
_entity_poly.entity_id
_entity_poly.type
_entity_poly.pdbx_seq_one_letter_code
_entity_poly.pdbx_strand_id
1 'polypeptide(L)'
;GDAAIEQKIEALLSRMTLEEKIGQMNQISSYGNIEDMSGLIKKGEVGSILNEVDPVRVNALQRVAMEESRLGIPLLMARDVIHGFKTIFPIPLGQAASFNPQVAEDGARVAAVEASAVGIRWTFAPMIDVARDPRWGRMAEGCGEDTYLTSVMGAAMVKGFQGDSLNNPTSIAACPKHFVGYGAAEGGRDYNSTFIPERRLRNVYL
;
A
#
# COMPACT_ATOMS: atom_id res chain seq x y z
N GLY A 1 20.49 -1.64 -6.02
CA GLY A 1 19.92 -0.30 -6.00
C GLY A 1 20.67 0.62 -6.95
N ASP A 2 20.05 1.70 -7.38
CA ASP A 2 20.71 2.74 -8.17
C ASP A 2 21.61 3.56 -7.23
N ALA A 3 22.93 3.50 -7.42
CA ALA A 3 23.91 4.16 -6.57
C ALA A 3 23.66 5.70 -6.44
N ALA A 4 23.11 6.33 -7.48
CA ALA A 4 22.78 7.74 -7.45
C ALA A 4 21.56 8.04 -6.56
N ILE A 5 20.61 7.12 -6.48
CA ILE A 5 19.46 7.21 -5.57
C ILE A 5 19.92 7.04 -4.13
N GLU A 6 20.76 6.04 -3.85
CA GLU A 6 21.32 5.80 -2.51
C GLU A 6 22.10 7.02 -1.99
N GLN A 7 22.95 7.62 -2.83
CA GLN A 7 23.68 8.85 -2.46
C GLN A 7 22.73 10.00 -2.12
N LYS A 8 21.64 10.18 -2.85
CA LYS A 8 20.63 11.21 -2.55
C LYS A 8 19.92 10.94 -1.23
N ILE A 9 19.60 9.68 -0.95
CA ILE A 9 18.97 9.27 0.32
C ILE A 9 19.91 9.55 1.48
N GLU A 10 21.16 9.13 1.42
CA GLU A 10 22.16 9.38 2.46
C GLU A 10 22.39 10.89 2.70
N ALA A 11 22.52 11.67 1.63
CA ALA A 11 22.65 13.12 1.72
C ALA A 11 21.44 13.78 2.38
N LEU A 12 20.22 13.28 2.12
CA LEU A 12 19.00 13.76 2.77
C LEU A 12 18.95 13.36 4.24
N LEU A 13 19.19 12.09 4.55
CA LEU A 13 19.19 11.55 5.91
C LEU A 13 20.19 12.25 6.82
N SER A 14 21.36 12.62 6.31
CA SER A 14 22.39 13.34 7.08
C SER A 14 21.94 14.76 7.50
N ARG A 15 20.97 15.33 6.82
CA ARG A 15 20.41 16.66 7.10
C ARG A 15 19.20 16.64 8.02
N MET A 16 18.59 15.46 8.22
CA MET A 16 17.36 15.30 8.99
C MET A 16 17.64 15.27 10.49
N THR A 17 16.79 15.95 11.27
CA THR A 17 16.71 15.74 12.72
C THR A 17 16.08 14.39 13.05
N LEU A 18 16.16 13.97 14.32
CA LEU A 18 15.50 12.73 14.75
C LEU A 18 13.99 12.81 14.58
N GLU A 19 13.40 13.96 14.91
CA GLU A 19 11.97 14.22 14.80
C GLU A 19 11.50 14.12 13.32
N GLU A 20 12.27 14.68 12.40
CA GLU A 20 11.96 14.59 10.96
C GLU A 20 12.11 13.16 10.44
N LYS A 21 13.08 12.37 10.93
CA LYS A 21 13.20 10.95 10.58
C LYS A 21 12.00 10.15 11.08
N ILE A 22 11.55 10.40 12.30
CA ILE A 22 10.34 9.79 12.87
C ILE A 22 9.11 10.24 12.08
N GLY A 23 9.03 11.53 11.72
CA GLY A 23 7.94 12.08 10.93
C GLY A 23 7.79 11.41 9.56
N GLN A 24 8.90 11.04 8.88
CA GLN A 24 8.80 10.30 7.62
C GLN A 24 8.16 8.91 7.76
N MET A 25 8.20 8.31 8.94
CA MET A 25 7.52 7.04 9.23
C MET A 25 6.09 7.23 9.71
N ASN A 26 5.66 8.46 9.99
CA ASN A 26 4.32 8.77 10.45
C ASN A 26 3.35 8.90 9.28
N GLN A 27 2.26 8.14 9.35
CA GLN A 27 1.13 8.24 8.42
C GLN A 27 -0.11 8.73 9.16
N ILE A 28 -0.76 9.74 8.63
CA ILE A 28 -2.05 10.22 9.14
C ILE A 28 -3.15 10.00 8.10
N SER A 29 -4.37 9.81 8.55
CA SER A 29 -5.54 9.87 7.66
C SER A 29 -5.85 11.32 7.30
N SER A 30 -6.35 11.56 6.08
CA SER A 30 -6.89 12.87 5.71
C SER A 30 -8.07 13.22 6.63
N TYR A 31 -8.06 14.41 7.19
CA TYR A 31 -9.11 14.93 8.07
C TYR A 31 -9.23 16.45 7.94
N GLY A 32 -10.35 16.99 8.37
CA GLY A 32 -10.58 18.43 8.48
C GLY A 32 -10.31 19.22 7.19
N ASN A 33 -9.84 20.44 7.37
CA ASN A 33 -9.35 21.28 6.27
C ASN A 33 -7.81 21.15 6.10
N ILE A 34 -7.26 21.82 5.11
CA ILE A 34 -5.82 21.76 4.80
C ILE A 34 -4.99 22.38 5.94
N GLU A 35 -5.49 23.42 6.57
CA GLU A 35 -4.84 24.13 7.65
C GLU A 35 -4.61 23.24 8.86
N ASP A 36 -5.56 22.33 9.15
CA ASP A 36 -5.47 21.40 10.30
C ASP A 36 -4.26 20.46 10.18
N MET A 37 -3.90 20.06 8.95
CA MET A 37 -2.77 19.17 8.67
C MET A 37 -1.48 19.92 8.41
N SER A 38 -1.55 21.15 7.91
CA SER A 38 -0.39 21.95 7.47
C SER A 38 0.64 22.15 8.58
N GLY A 39 0.21 22.30 9.81
CA GLY A 39 1.12 22.48 10.96
C GLY A 39 2.07 21.30 11.17
N LEU A 40 1.58 20.07 11.06
CA LEU A 40 2.38 18.85 11.16
C LEU A 40 3.31 18.68 9.94
N ILE A 41 2.79 18.97 8.75
CA ILE A 41 3.54 18.85 7.49
C ILE A 41 4.73 19.83 7.47
N LYS A 42 4.52 21.09 7.84
CA LYS A 42 5.58 22.12 7.90
C LYS A 42 6.72 21.74 8.84
N LYS A 43 6.39 21.09 9.96
CA LYS A 43 7.39 20.61 10.95
C LYS A 43 8.12 19.34 10.49
N GLY A 44 7.69 18.69 9.40
CA GLY A 44 8.24 17.41 8.97
C GLY A 44 7.80 16.22 9.83
N GLU A 45 6.67 16.35 10.55
CA GLU A 45 6.12 15.32 11.44
C GLU A 45 5.23 14.29 10.71
N VAL A 46 5.07 14.39 9.39
CA VAL A 46 4.25 13.52 8.54
C VAL A 46 4.97 13.21 7.24
N GLY A 47 5.09 11.92 6.91
CA GLY A 47 5.67 11.44 5.67
C GLY A 47 4.64 10.96 4.66
N SER A 48 3.46 10.53 5.13
CA SER A 48 2.40 10.02 4.25
C SER A 48 1.00 10.36 4.75
N ILE A 49 0.07 10.48 3.80
CA ILE A 49 -1.35 10.75 4.09
C ILE A 49 -2.22 9.67 3.46
N LEU A 50 -3.08 9.07 4.27
CA LEU A 50 -4.04 8.06 3.89
C LEU A 50 -5.39 8.69 3.51
N ASN A 51 -5.99 8.20 2.43
CA ASN A 51 -7.37 8.50 2.02
C ASN A 51 -7.65 9.93 1.53
N GLU A 52 -6.63 10.72 1.16
CA GLU A 52 -6.90 11.94 0.41
C GLU A 52 -7.02 11.63 -1.09
N VAL A 53 -8.15 11.94 -1.67
CA VAL A 53 -8.49 11.60 -3.07
C VAL A 53 -8.98 12.79 -3.89
N ASP A 54 -9.06 13.97 -3.28
CA ASP A 54 -9.34 15.22 -4.01
C ASP A 54 -8.03 15.79 -4.57
N PRO A 55 -7.85 15.87 -5.91
CA PRO A 55 -6.63 16.36 -6.52
C PRO A 55 -6.28 17.79 -6.11
N VAL A 56 -7.26 18.63 -5.83
CA VAL A 56 -7.05 20.01 -5.38
C VAL A 56 -6.41 20.02 -3.99
N ARG A 57 -6.95 19.21 -3.07
CA ARG A 57 -6.40 19.05 -1.72
C ARG A 57 -5.04 18.37 -1.73
N VAL A 58 -4.87 17.30 -2.53
CA VAL A 58 -3.56 16.63 -2.71
C VAL A 58 -2.50 17.65 -3.15
N ASN A 59 -2.78 18.45 -4.17
CA ASN A 59 -1.83 19.46 -4.66
C ASN A 59 -1.54 20.55 -3.61
N ALA A 60 -2.54 20.96 -2.83
CA ALA A 60 -2.33 21.95 -1.78
C ALA A 60 -1.46 21.40 -0.65
N LEU A 61 -1.69 20.16 -0.19
CA LEU A 61 -0.87 19.51 0.84
C LEU A 61 0.56 19.26 0.35
N GLN A 62 0.74 18.85 -0.91
CA GLN A 62 2.07 18.72 -1.52
C GLN A 62 2.81 20.05 -1.59
N ARG A 63 2.11 21.15 -1.91
CA ARG A 63 2.71 22.49 -1.90
C ARG A 63 3.22 22.85 -0.51
N VAL A 64 2.44 22.61 0.54
CA VAL A 64 2.87 22.84 1.91
C VAL A 64 4.13 22.03 2.24
N ALA A 65 4.17 20.75 1.85
CA ALA A 65 5.32 19.89 2.10
C ALA A 65 6.57 20.37 1.33
N MET A 66 6.41 20.75 0.07
CA MET A 66 7.55 21.11 -0.81
C MET A 66 8.07 22.53 -0.58
N GLU A 67 7.19 23.49 -0.30
CA GLU A 67 7.54 24.91 -0.26
C GLU A 67 7.63 25.49 1.15
N GLU A 68 6.95 24.87 2.13
CA GLU A 68 6.82 25.42 3.49
C GLU A 68 7.48 24.55 4.57
N SER A 69 7.95 23.33 4.24
CA SER A 69 8.75 22.51 5.16
C SER A 69 10.25 22.71 4.95
N ARG A 70 11.05 22.50 5.98
CA ARG A 70 12.51 22.75 5.94
C ARG A 70 13.26 21.93 4.90
N LEU A 71 12.83 20.70 4.64
CA LEU A 71 13.53 19.77 3.75
C LEU A 71 12.88 19.64 2.38
N GLY A 72 11.66 20.12 2.21
CA GLY A 72 10.93 20.06 0.93
C GLY A 72 10.66 18.64 0.45
N ILE A 73 10.43 17.68 1.37
CA ILE A 73 10.15 16.30 1.02
C ILE A 73 8.67 16.16 0.67
N PRO A 74 8.33 15.65 -0.53
CA PRO A 74 6.93 15.44 -0.89
C PRO A 74 6.29 14.36 -0.04
N LEU A 75 4.98 14.50 0.20
CA LEU A 75 4.19 13.50 0.91
C LEU A 75 3.90 12.29 0.02
N LEU A 76 3.89 11.12 0.61
CA LEU A 76 3.43 9.89 -0.03
C LEU A 76 1.92 9.74 0.20
N MET A 77 1.11 9.96 -0.84
CA MET A 77 -0.34 9.80 -0.78
C MET A 77 -0.70 8.33 -0.95
N ALA A 78 -1.48 7.81 -0.02
CA ALA A 78 -1.77 6.38 0.10
C ALA A 78 -3.27 6.08 0.21
N ARG A 79 -3.67 4.90 -0.26
CA ARG A 79 -5.03 4.38 -0.12
C ARG A 79 -5.06 2.86 -0.28
N ASP A 80 -6.06 2.22 0.34
CA ASP A 80 -6.41 0.83 0.05
C ASP A 80 -7.13 0.76 -1.31
N VAL A 81 -6.41 0.38 -2.36
CA VAL A 81 -6.94 0.15 -3.71
C VAL A 81 -6.90 -1.35 -3.96
N ILE A 82 -7.87 -2.09 -3.39
CA ILE A 82 -7.80 -3.55 -3.28
C ILE A 82 -8.32 -4.24 -4.55
N HIS A 83 -9.47 -3.81 -5.07
CA HIS A 83 -10.07 -4.39 -6.28
C HIS A 83 -10.71 -3.31 -7.18
N GLY A 84 -10.00 -2.25 -7.40
CA GLY A 84 -10.41 -1.11 -8.21
C GLY A 84 -10.37 0.21 -7.45
N PHE A 85 -10.50 1.31 -8.16
CA PHE A 85 -10.57 2.67 -7.60
C PHE A 85 -11.83 3.39 -8.03
N LYS A 86 -11.96 3.83 -9.27
CA LYS A 86 -13.21 4.31 -9.88
C LYS A 86 -13.98 3.16 -10.50
N THR A 87 -13.29 2.33 -11.28
CA THR A 87 -13.81 1.08 -11.82
C THR A 87 -13.68 0.00 -10.75
N ILE A 88 -14.79 -0.62 -10.37
CA ILE A 88 -14.82 -1.69 -9.37
C ILE A 88 -14.76 -3.04 -10.07
N PHE A 89 -13.76 -3.84 -9.71
CA PHE A 89 -13.58 -5.22 -10.16
C PHE A 89 -14.14 -6.21 -9.13
N PRO A 90 -14.30 -7.49 -9.47
CA PRO A 90 -14.62 -8.51 -8.48
C PRO A 90 -13.63 -8.49 -7.31
N ILE A 91 -14.09 -8.87 -6.12
CA ILE A 91 -13.21 -9.00 -4.94
C ILE A 91 -12.05 -9.96 -5.26
N PRO A 92 -10.89 -9.83 -4.58
CA PRO A 92 -9.72 -10.67 -4.88
C PRO A 92 -10.01 -12.17 -4.85
N LEU A 93 -10.82 -12.65 -3.91
CA LEU A 93 -11.27 -14.04 -3.87
C LEU A 93 -12.02 -14.46 -5.15
N GLY A 94 -12.87 -13.57 -5.69
CA GLY A 94 -13.57 -13.80 -6.96
C GLY A 94 -12.62 -13.79 -8.16
N GLN A 95 -11.63 -12.91 -8.17
CA GLN A 95 -10.58 -12.90 -9.19
C GLN A 95 -9.75 -14.19 -9.15
N ALA A 96 -9.36 -14.63 -7.93
CA ALA A 96 -8.61 -15.87 -7.72
C ALA A 96 -9.39 -17.11 -8.18
N ALA A 97 -10.72 -17.14 -8.03
CA ALA A 97 -11.57 -18.21 -8.49
C ALA A 97 -11.57 -18.40 -10.03
N SER A 98 -11.08 -17.41 -10.79
CA SER A 98 -10.86 -17.57 -12.24
C SER A 98 -9.63 -18.42 -12.57
N PHE A 99 -8.71 -18.64 -11.64
CA PHE A 99 -7.39 -19.26 -11.82
C PHE A 99 -6.57 -18.60 -12.95
N ASN A 100 -6.85 -17.33 -13.25
CA ASN A 100 -6.18 -16.57 -14.30
C ASN A 100 -5.51 -15.32 -13.73
N PRO A 101 -4.17 -15.33 -13.51
CA PRO A 101 -3.42 -14.19 -12.97
C PRO A 101 -3.53 -12.91 -13.82
N GLN A 102 -3.76 -13.05 -15.14
CA GLN A 102 -3.88 -11.89 -16.02
C GLN A 102 -5.08 -11.01 -15.65
N VAL A 103 -6.17 -11.60 -15.19
CA VAL A 103 -7.35 -10.85 -14.72
C VAL A 103 -6.99 -9.94 -13.54
N ALA A 104 -6.15 -10.42 -12.63
CA ALA A 104 -5.70 -9.65 -11.48
C ALA A 104 -4.70 -8.54 -11.88
N GLU A 105 -3.77 -8.84 -12.80
CA GLU A 105 -2.81 -7.87 -13.33
C GLU A 105 -3.53 -6.73 -14.07
N ASP A 106 -4.45 -7.05 -14.96
CA ASP A 106 -5.20 -6.05 -15.74
C ASP A 106 -6.08 -5.17 -14.85
N GLY A 107 -6.78 -5.76 -13.88
CA GLY A 107 -7.59 -5.02 -12.92
C GLY A 107 -6.75 -4.08 -12.05
N ALA A 108 -5.60 -4.55 -11.56
CA ALA A 108 -4.66 -3.74 -10.78
C ALA A 108 -4.04 -2.61 -11.64
N ARG A 109 -3.78 -2.86 -12.94
CA ARG A 109 -3.27 -1.83 -13.85
C ARG A 109 -4.28 -0.70 -14.05
N VAL A 110 -5.53 -1.02 -14.32
CA VAL A 110 -6.60 -0.01 -14.44
C VAL A 110 -6.74 0.78 -13.14
N ALA A 111 -6.79 0.09 -12.00
CA ALA A 111 -6.89 0.73 -10.70
C ALA A 111 -5.73 1.69 -10.41
N ALA A 112 -4.49 1.32 -10.80
CA ALA A 112 -3.32 2.18 -10.63
C ALA A 112 -3.38 3.45 -11.51
N VAL A 113 -3.84 3.32 -12.76
CA VAL A 113 -4.03 4.48 -13.65
C VAL A 113 -5.04 5.44 -13.07
N GLU A 114 -6.18 4.94 -12.59
CA GLU A 114 -7.22 5.76 -11.99
C GLU A 114 -6.78 6.41 -10.67
N ALA A 115 -6.13 5.65 -9.79
CA ALA A 115 -5.65 6.15 -8.50
C ALA A 115 -4.53 7.18 -8.65
N SER A 116 -3.59 6.94 -9.57
CA SER A 116 -2.51 7.89 -9.84
C SER A 116 -2.99 9.22 -10.38
N ALA A 117 -4.11 9.23 -11.11
CA ALA A 117 -4.71 10.44 -11.66
C ALA A 117 -5.20 11.43 -10.57
N VAL A 118 -5.49 10.94 -9.36
CA VAL A 118 -5.84 11.78 -8.21
C VAL A 118 -4.67 12.00 -7.24
N GLY A 119 -3.46 11.54 -7.61
CA GLY A 119 -2.24 11.76 -6.83
C GLY A 119 -1.86 10.63 -5.88
N ILE A 120 -2.62 9.52 -5.83
CA ILE A 120 -2.23 8.33 -5.07
C ILE A 120 -0.95 7.73 -5.66
N ARG A 121 0.02 7.41 -4.80
CA ARG A 121 1.32 6.82 -5.19
C ARG A 121 1.64 5.53 -4.46
N TRP A 122 0.83 5.16 -3.48
CA TRP A 122 1.01 3.95 -2.68
C TRP A 122 -0.34 3.30 -2.39
N THR A 123 -0.45 2.01 -2.64
CA THR A 123 -1.62 1.21 -2.24
C THR A 123 -1.24 0.15 -1.21
N PHE A 124 -2.16 -0.13 -0.29
CA PHE A 124 -2.03 -1.21 0.70
C PHE A 124 -2.63 -2.51 0.16
N ALA A 125 -2.19 -2.91 -1.02
CA ALA A 125 -2.58 -4.12 -1.74
C ALA A 125 -1.37 -4.65 -2.55
N PRO A 126 -1.33 -5.96 -2.86
CA PRO A 126 -2.35 -6.99 -2.62
C PRO A 126 -2.31 -7.55 -1.19
N MET A 127 -3.45 -8.11 -0.75
CA MET A 127 -3.51 -8.91 0.45
C MET A 127 -3.20 -10.37 0.08
N ILE A 128 -2.05 -10.87 0.58
CA ILE A 128 -1.52 -12.20 0.26
C ILE A 128 -1.56 -13.14 1.46
N ASP A 129 -2.45 -12.87 2.40
CA ASP A 129 -2.67 -13.74 3.55
C ASP A 129 -3.35 -15.03 3.10
N VAL A 130 -2.65 -16.16 3.27
CA VAL A 130 -3.23 -17.49 3.05
C VAL A 130 -4.27 -17.74 4.14
N ALA A 131 -5.54 -17.81 3.77
CA ALA A 131 -6.67 -17.93 4.68
C ALA A 131 -7.40 -19.25 4.46
N ARG A 132 -7.52 -20.07 5.51
CA ARG A 132 -8.14 -21.40 5.46
C ARG A 132 -9.46 -21.49 6.21
N ASP A 133 -9.71 -20.56 7.10
CA ASP A 133 -10.97 -20.53 7.85
C ASP A 133 -11.95 -19.57 7.17
N PRO A 134 -13.02 -20.07 6.53
CA PRO A 134 -13.98 -19.24 5.82
C PRO A 134 -14.80 -18.29 6.71
N ARG A 135 -14.69 -18.44 8.04
CA ARG A 135 -15.33 -17.52 8.99
C ARG A 135 -14.55 -16.22 9.14
N TRP A 136 -13.27 -16.19 8.72
CA TRP A 136 -12.50 -14.95 8.75
C TRP A 136 -13.04 -13.94 7.73
N GLY A 137 -13.51 -12.79 8.22
CA GLY A 137 -14.18 -11.79 7.38
C GLY A 137 -13.32 -11.19 6.27
N ARG A 138 -12.00 -11.17 6.45
CA ARG A 138 -11.05 -10.66 5.45
C ARG A 138 -10.65 -11.67 4.37
N MET A 139 -11.18 -12.88 4.40
CA MET A 139 -10.96 -13.85 3.33
C MET A 139 -11.35 -13.28 1.94
N ALA A 140 -12.34 -12.42 1.88
CA ALA A 140 -12.79 -11.75 0.67
C ALA A 140 -11.72 -10.87 0.00
N GLU A 141 -10.77 -10.35 0.79
CA GLU A 141 -9.68 -9.48 0.32
C GLU A 141 -8.46 -10.24 -0.21
N GLY A 142 -8.37 -11.56 0.05
CA GLY A 142 -7.25 -12.41 -0.33
C GLY A 142 -7.58 -13.37 -1.48
N CYS A 143 -6.64 -14.25 -1.78
CA CYS A 143 -6.75 -15.23 -2.88
C CYS A 143 -7.15 -16.63 -2.42
N GLY A 144 -7.54 -16.81 -1.15
CA GLY A 144 -8.01 -18.08 -0.60
C GLY A 144 -6.95 -18.85 0.19
N GLU A 145 -7.05 -20.19 0.16
CA GLU A 145 -6.27 -21.08 1.04
C GLU A 145 -5.03 -21.70 0.40
N ASP A 146 -4.86 -21.56 -0.90
CA ASP A 146 -3.75 -22.17 -1.63
C ASP A 146 -2.55 -21.21 -1.70
N THR A 147 -1.40 -21.68 -1.24
CA THR A 147 -0.16 -20.90 -1.18
C THR A 147 0.35 -20.52 -2.57
N TYR A 148 0.30 -21.47 -3.52
CA TYR A 148 0.78 -21.22 -4.88
C TYR A 148 -0.10 -20.21 -5.62
N LEU A 149 -1.42 -20.42 -5.58
CA LEU A 149 -2.37 -19.49 -6.21
C LEU A 149 -2.25 -18.09 -5.63
N THR A 150 -2.17 -17.97 -4.30
CA THR A 150 -1.97 -16.68 -3.60
C THR A 150 -0.68 -15.99 -4.07
N SER A 151 0.42 -16.74 -4.20
CA SER A 151 1.70 -16.19 -4.66
C SER A 151 1.63 -15.68 -6.10
N VAL A 152 1.02 -16.45 -7.00
CA VAL A 152 0.93 -16.10 -8.43
C VAL A 152 -0.01 -14.92 -8.65
N MET A 153 -1.17 -14.91 -7.98
CA MET A 153 -2.13 -13.80 -8.05
C MET A 153 -1.56 -12.53 -7.43
N GLY A 154 -0.89 -12.64 -6.28
CA GLY A 154 -0.24 -11.51 -5.62
C GLY A 154 0.86 -10.89 -6.47
N ALA A 155 1.71 -11.70 -7.11
CA ALA A 155 2.73 -11.22 -8.03
C ALA A 155 2.12 -10.50 -9.26
N ALA A 156 1.02 -11.02 -9.80
CA ALA A 156 0.29 -10.39 -10.91
C ALA A 156 -0.29 -9.03 -10.50
N MET A 157 -0.91 -8.92 -9.32
CA MET A 157 -1.42 -7.66 -8.81
C MET A 157 -0.30 -6.62 -8.61
N VAL A 158 0.85 -7.03 -8.05
CA VAL A 158 2.02 -6.14 -7.90
C VAL A 158 2.47 -5.60 -9.25
N LYS A 159 2.59 -6.46 -10.27
CA LYS A 159 2.94 -6.03 -11.63
C LYS A 159 1.91 -5.04 -12.18
N GLY A 160 0.62 -5.31 -12.00
CA GLY A 160 -0.43 -4.43 -12.43
C GLY A 160 -0.33 -3.05 -11.78
N PHE A 161 -0.17 -2.97 -10.46
CA PHE A 161 -0.03 -1.69 -9.76
C PHE A 161 1.24 -0.93 -10.14
N GLN A 162 2.38 -1.61 -10.21
CA GLN A 162 3.68 -0.98 -10.42
C GLN A 162 4.03 -0.79 -11.91
N GLY A 163 3.39 -1.54 -12.81
CA GLY A 163 3.75 -1.54 -14.22
C GLY A 163 5.22 -1.87 -14.43
N ASP A 164 5.80 -1.38 -15.53
CA ASP A 164 7.20 -1.62 -15.88
C ASP A 164 8.18 -0.81 -15.02
N SER A 165 7.74 0.29 -14.44
CA SER A 165 8.57 1.18 -13.62
C SER A 165 7.72 2.07 -12.73
N LEU A 166 8.16 2.26 -11.48
CA LEU A 166 7.57 3.24 -10.56
C LEU A 166 7.83 4.70 -10.98
N ASN A 167 8.75 4.96 -11.91
CA ASN A 167 8.93 6.28 -12.52
C ASN A 167 7.81 6.65 -13.50
N ASN A 168 7.00 5.68 -13.92
CA ASN A 168 5.85 5.97 -14.77
C ASN A 168 4.79 6.74 -13.97
N PRO A 169 4.26 7.85 -14.47
CA PRO A 169 3.26 8.67 -13.77
C PRO A 169 1.94 7.92 -13.47
N THR A 170 1.65 6.84 -14.17
CA THR A 170 0.47 6.01 -13.92
C THR A 170 0.73 4.83 -13.00
N SER A 171 1.94 4.63 -12.51
CA SER A 171 2.30 3.56 -11.58
C SER A 171 2.14 4.00 -10.13
N ILE A 172 1.77 3.05 -9.28
CA ILE A 172 1.71 3.22 -7.82
C ILE A 172 2.46 2.09 -7.13
N ALA A 173 3.10 2.38 -6.00
CA ALA A 173 3.78 1.36 -5.22
C ALA A 173 2.78 0.39 -4.60
N ALA A 174 3.00 -0.90 -4.77
CA ALA A 174 2.23 -1.96 -4.12
C ALA A 174 2.77 -2.27 -2.72
N CYS A 175 1.91 -2.81 -1.87
CA CYS A 175 2.27 -3.28 -0.53
C CYS A 175 1.66 -4.67 -0.30
N PRO A 176 2.37 -5.75 -0.71
CA PRO A 176 1.94 -7.09 -0.33
C PRO A 176 1.87 -7.20 1.19
N LYS A 177 0.72 -7.61 1.73
CA LYS A 177 0.47 -7.66 3.17
C LYS A 177 -0.35 -8.90 3.54
N HIS A 178 -0.29 -9.38 4.82
CA HIS A 178 0.47 -8.89 5.96
C HIS A 178 1.59 -9.88 6.28
N PHE A 179 2.73 -9.44 6.69
CA PHE A 179 3.82 -10.31 7.09
C PHE A 179 3.72 -10.61 8.61
N VAL A 180 3.37 -11.83 9.05
CA VAL A 180 2.99 -13.06 8.34
C VAL A 180 2.03 -13.89 9.20
N GLY A 181 1.11 -14.64 8.57
CA GLY A 181 0.22 -15.58 9.25
C GLY A 181 -1.10 -14.97 9.73
N TYR A 182 -1.44 -13.75 9.34
CA TYR A 182 -2.65 -13.05 9.77
C TYR A 182 -3.93 -13.82 9.39
N GLY A 183 -3.95 -14.49 8.22
CA GLY A 183 -5.08 -15.32 7.78
C GLY A 183 -5.27 -16.63 8.56
N ALA A 184 -4.39 -16.93 9.52
CA ALA A 184 -4.47 -18.11 10.38
C ALA A 184 -5.01 -17.81 11.80
N ALA A 185 -5.70 -16.70 11.99
CA ALA A 185 -6.28 -16.31 13.28
C ALA A 185 -7.23 -17.39 13.80
N GLU A 186 -7.09 -17.73 15.08
CA GLU A 186 -7.85 -18.82 15.71
C GLU A 186 -9.35 -18.58 15.68
N GLY A 187 -10.07 -19.60 15.21
CA GLY A 187 -11.52 -19.56 15.06
C GLY A 187 -12.04 -18.61 13.98
N GLY A 188 -11.16 -18.15 13.07
CA GLY A 188 -11.51 -17.16 12.06
C GLY A 188 -11.83 -15.77 12.63
N ARG A 189 -11.46 -15.50 13.87
CA ARG A 189 -11.74 -14.21 14.52
C ARG A 189 -10.64 -13.23 14.16
N ASP A 190 -11.02 -12.13 13.54
CA ASP A 190 -10.07 -11.09 13.19
C ASP A 190 -9.34 -10.54 14.43
N TYR A 191 -8.05 -10.28 14.28
CA TYR A 191 -7.13 -9.87 15.37
C TYR A 191 -6.96 -10.86 16.53
N ASN A 192 -7.46 -12.10 16.41
CA ASN A 192 -7.23 -13.10 17.44
C ASN A 192 -5.81 -13.68 17.36
N SER A 193 -5.41 -14.41 18.39
CA SER A 193 -4.13 -15.11 18.45
C SER A 193 -3.94 -16.03 17.23
N THR A 194 -2.69 -16.16 16.82
CA THR A 194 -2.29 -17.03 15.72
C THR A 194 -1.19 -17.95 16.23
N PHE A 195 -1.46 -19.26 16.23
CA PHE A 195 -0.47 -20.27 16.58
C PHE A 195 -0.09 -21.09 15.35
N ILE A 196 1.12 -20.86 14.84
CA ILE A 196 1.64 -21.54 13.65
C ILE A 196 2.97 -22.19 14.00
N PRO A 197 3.07 -23.55 14.01
CA PRO A 197 4.35 -24.23 14.13
C PRO A 197 5.31 -23.82 13.01
N GLU A 198 6.59 -23.69 13.29
CA GLU A 198 7.60 -23.16 12.37
C GLU A 198 7.60 -23.85 11.00
N ARG A 199 7.50 -25.16 10.98
CA ARG A 199 7.42 -25.93 9.72
C ARG A 199 6.22 -25.49 8.86
N ARG A 200 5.07 -25.27 9.48
CA ARG A 200 3.86 -24.83 8.78
C ARG A 200 3.98 -23.37 8.33
N LEU A 201 4.60 -22.53 9.16
CA LEU A 201 4.89 -21.14 8.80
C LEU A 201 5.70 -21.07 7.50
N ARG A 202 6.80 -21.83 7.43
CA ARG A 202 7.68 -21.85 6.26
C ARG A 202 7.06 -22.47 5.00
N ASN A 203 6.23 -23.49 5.16
CA ASN A 203 5.69 -24.22 4.02
C ASN A 203 4.40 -23.65 3.46
N VAL A 204 3.72 -22.78 4.20
CA VAL A 204 2.37 -22.32 3.84
C VAL A 204 2.27 -20.80 3.83
N TYR A 205 2.87 -20.10 4.79
CA TYR A 205 2.61 -18.68 5.02
C TYR A 205 3.76 -17.75 4.64
N LEU A 206 4.98 -18.30 4.41
CA LEU A 206 6.16 -17.55 3.95
C LEU A 206 6.41 -17.67 2.45
#